data_0633262be85200e2eb442772a084f35d
#
_entry.id   0633262be85200e2eb442772a084f35d
#
_cell.length_a   1.000
_cell.length_b   1.000
_cell.length_c   1.000
_cell.angle_alpha   90.00
_cell.angle_beta   90.00
_cell.angle_gamma   90.00
#
_symmetry.space_group_name_H-M   'P 1'
#
loop_
_entity.id
_entity.type
_entity.pdbx_description
1 polymer ?
#
loop_
_entity_poly.entity_id
_entity_poly.type
_entity_poly.pdbx_seq_one_letter_code
_entity_poly.pdbx_strand_id
1 'polypeptide(L)'
;MVVEPVRPVSQMRRREFVAMVGTAMAWPLAAHAQRRTMPVIGYLHFAAPNYIPAPASFLEGLKEFGFVEGQNVALEYRWAQGDYDRLPAMAADLVGQSVDLIAAFGPPPAKAAKNATSTIPIVFEVGNDAVEVGLVKSLAQPGGNATGLSILFVQITAKRLELLCELLPNARTIGLLVNPKSPTAQPSMRGAGEAAQAKGVQLSVLNASTVSEVSAAFSAAVSSGVEGMIVSADPFFDTQRELLVAVAAREKLPAVYFEDEFANAGGLISYGTSLAEVYRKMGGYAGKILKGAKPSELPVEQPTRFRMAINLKIARDLGITVPQRLLATADEVID
;
A
#
# COMPACT_ATOMS: atom_id res chain seq x y z
N MET A 1 -54.07 -68.45 49.22
CA MET A 1 -52.91 -67.54 49.20
C MET A 1 -52.05 -68.02 48.04
N VAL A 2 -52.25 -67.40 46.88
CA VAL A 2 -51.64 -67.77 45.59
C VAL A 2 -50.41 -66.84 45.39
N VAL A 3 -49.23 -67.46 45.28
CA VAL A 3 -47.98 -66.75 45.01
C VAL A 3 -47.79 -66.67 43.52
N GLU A 4 -47.78 -65.47 42.97
CA GLU A 4 -47.45 -65.21 41.56
C GLU A 4 -45.92 -65.30 41.35
N PRO A 5 -45.48 -65.86 40.22
CA PRO A 5 -44.05 -65.96 39.91
C PRO A 5 -43.53 -64.64 39.26
N VAL A 6 -42.37 -64.22 39.73
CA VAL A 6 -41.58 -63.09 39.21
C VAL A 6 -41.11 -63.43 37.80
N ARG A 7 -41.41 -62.48 36.82
CA ARG A 7 -40.94 -62.56 35.39
C ARG A 7 -39.45 -62.17 35.34
N PRO A 8 -38.62 -62.85 34.52
CA PRO A 8 -37.24 -62.53 34.38
C PRO A 8 -37.08 -61.28 33.42
N VAL A 9 -36.13 -60.39 33.76
CA VAL A 9 -35.73 -59.26 33.02
C VAL A 9 -35.20 -59.66 31.65
N SER A 10 -35.82 -59.14 30.55
CA SER A 10 -35.45 -59.44 29.19
C SER A 10 -34.04 -58.94 28.88
N GLN A 11 -33.19 -59.85 28.40
CA GLN A 11 -31.84 -59.53 27.90
C GLN A 11 -31.97 -58.62 26.64
N MET A 12 -31.49 -57.40 26.73
CA MET A 12 -31.31 -56.50 25.61
C MET A 12 -30.35 -57.14 24.61
N ARG A 13 -30.76 -57.29 23.37
CA ARG A 13 -29.96 -57.95 22.31
C ARG A 13 -28.78 -57.07 21.96
N ARG A 14 -27.56 -57.65 21.87
CA ARG A 14 -26.31 -56.98 21.49
C ARG A 14 -26.38 -56.06 20.28
N ARG A 15 -27.34 -56.26 19.40
CA ARG A 15 -27.60 -55.42 18.20
C ARG A 15 -28.18 -54.04 18.51
N GLU A 16 -28.94 -53.86 19.55
CA GLU A 16 -29.53 -52.56 19.95
C GLU A 16 -28.54 -51.66 20.66
N PHE A 17 -27.57 -52.25 21.37
CA PHE A 17 -26.50 -51.49 22.02
C PHE A 17 -25.49 -50.91 21.00
N VAL A 18 -25.20 -51.63 19.91
CA VAL A 18 -24.33 -51.16 18.82
C VAL A 18 -24.97 -50.02 18.03
N ALA A 19 -26.28 -49.99 17.90
CA ALA A 19 -27.01 -48.92 17.18
C ALA A 19 -27.03 -47.58 17.99
N MET A 20 -27.06 -47.63 19.32
CA MET A 20 -27.05 -46.43 20.17
C MET A 20 -25.67 -45.81 20.32
N VAL A 21 -24.57 -46.61 20.23
CA VAL A 21 -23.19 -46.06 20.30
C VAL A 21 -22.76 -45.47 18.96
N GLY A 22 -23.30 -45.95 17.84
CA GLY A 22 -22.98 -45.42 16.50
C GLY A 22 -23.50 -44.02 16.21
N THR A 23 -24.62 -43.60 16.84
CA THR A 23 -25.22 -42.28 16.67
C THR A 23 -24.62 -41.18 17.54
N ALA A 24 -23.90 -41.54 18.62
CA ALA A 24 -23.27 -40.58 19.52
C ALA A 24 -21.88 -40.08 19.02
N MET A 25 -21.23 -40.78 18.07
CA MET A 25 -19.90 -40.42 17.57
C MET A 25 -19.92 -39.51 16.30
N ALA A 26 -21.08 -39.27 15.72
CA ALA A 26 -21.19 -38.42 14.48
C ALA A 26 -21.41 -36.94 14.78
N TRP A 27 -21.56 -36.52 16.03
CA TRP A 27 -21.92 -35.14 16.37
C TRP A 27 -20.79 -34.12 16.57
N PRO A 28 -19.52 -34.44 16.82
CA PRO A 28 -18.51 -33.42 17.02
C PRO A 28 -17.84 -32.90 15.72
N LEU A 29 -18.14 -33.47 14.54
CA LEU A 29 -17.50 -33.00 13.28
C LEU A 29 -18.24 -31.87 12.56
N ALA A 30 -19.45 -31.52 12.99
CA ALA A 30 -20.23 -30.42 12.40
C ALA A 30 -19.99 -29.05 13.09
N ALA A 31 -19.19 -28.99 14.17
CA ALA A 31 -19.05 -27.78 14.98
C ALA A 31 -17.94 -26.80 14.51
N HIS A 32 -17.22 -27.09 13.42
CA HIS A 32 -16.11 -26.25 12.95
C HIS A 32 -16.40 -25.39 11.72
N ALA A 33 -17.64 -25.28 11.29
CA ALA A 33 -18.02 -24.40 10.19
C ALA A 33 -19.08 -23.37 10.59
N GLN A 34 -18.94 -22.76 11.76
CA GLN A 34 -19.62 -21.51 12.03
C GLN A 34 -18.86 -20.44 11.23
N ARG A 35 -19.20 -20.31 9.91
CA ARG A 35 -18.77 -19.15 9.13
C ARG A 35 -19.12 -17.93 9.96
N ARG A 36 -18.11 -17.10 10.25
CA ARG A 36 -18.36 -15.76 10.81
C ARG A 36 -19.47 -15.15 9.96
N THR A 37 -20.52 -14.68 10.59
CA THR A 37 -21.67 -14.11 9.89
C THR A 37 -21.29 -12.89 9.05
N MET A 38 -20.12 -12.31 9.31
CA MET A 38 -19.58 -11.13 8.65
C MET A 38 -18.09 -11.35 8.36
N PRO A 39 -17.62 -11.23 7.09
CA PRO A 39 -16.21 -11.33 6.75
C PRO A 39 -15.41 -10.20 7.39
N VAL A 40 -14.13 -10.50 7.71
CA VAL A 40 -13.20 -9.59 8.36
C VAL A 40 -12.02 -9.31 7.43
N ILE A 41 -11.76 -8.04 7.17
CA ILE A 41 -10.58 -7.58 6.43
C ILE A 41 -9.55 -7.05 7.42
N GLY A 42 -8.34 -7.60 7.41
CA GLY A 42 -7.18 -7.00 8.06
C GLY A 42 -6.66 -5.83 7.23
N TYR A 43 -6.72 -4.62 7.76
CA TYR A 43 -6.21 -3.39 7.13
C TYR A 43 -4.83 -3.07 7.70
N LEU A 44 -3.77 -3.32 6.92
CA LEU A 44 -2.38 -3.14 7.34
C LEU A 44 -1.74 -1.93 6.66
N HIS A 45 -1.49 -0.86 7.41
CA HIS A 45 -0.99 0.38 6.88
C HIS A 45 0.19 0.93 7.71
N PHE A 46 1.12 1.60 7.02
CA PHE A 46 2.27 2.25 7.65
C PHE A 46 1.89 3.49 8.49
N ALA A 47 0.93 4.28 8.00
CA ALA A 47 0.54 5.56 8.60
C ALA A 47 -0.09 5.44 9.99
N ALA A 48 -0.52 6.57 10.55
CA ALA A 48 -1.32 6.65 11.77
C ALA A 48 -2.83 6.69 11.43
N PRO A 49 -3.72 6.43 12.41
CA PRO A 49 -5.17 6.41 12.20
C PRO A 49 -5.79 7.71 11.66
N ASN A 50 -5.11 8.84 11.84
CA ASN A 50 -5.53 10.14 11.31
C ASN A 50 -5.19 10.35 9.82
N TYR A 51 -4.54 9.40 9.17
CA TYR A 51 -4.30 9.41 7.73
C TYR A 51 -5.58 8.98 6.99
N ILE A 52 -6.48 9.94 6.77
CA ILE A 52 -7.87 9.73 6.34
C ILE A 52 -8.02 9.28 4.87
N PRO A 53 -7.22 9.70 3.87
CA PRO A 53 -7.52 9.41 2.46
C PRO A 53 -7.57 7.91 2.14
N ALA A 54 -6.67 7.12 2.70
CA ALA A 54 -6.55 5.71 2.35
C ALA A 54 -7.76 4.84 2.75
N PRO A 55 -8.29 4.90 4.00
CA PRO A 55 -9.48 4.14 4.35
C PRO A 55 -10.70 4.55 3.55
N ALA A 56 -10.94 5.86 3.36
CA ALA A 56 -12.13 6.35 2.67
C ALA A 56 -12.22 5.81 1.23
N SER A 57 -11.16 5.95 0.45
CA SER A 57 -11.11 5.48 -0.94
C SER A 57 -11.22 3.95 -1.03
N PHE A 58 -10.59 3.21 -0.11
CA PHE A 58 -10.70 1.75 -0.05
C PHE A 58 -12.14 1.30 0.24
N LEU A 59 -12.82 1.96 1.18
CA LEU A 59 -14.22 1.68 1.53
C LEU A 59 -15.18 2.01 0.38
N GLU A 60 -14.91 3.06 -0.40
CA GLU A 60 -15.66 3.35 -1.64
C GLU A 60 -15.57 2.19 -2.63
N GLY A 61 -14.36 1.66 -2.86
CA GLY A 61 -14.16 0.51 -3.72
C GLY A 61 -14.85 -0.76 -3.22
N LEU A 62 -14.85 -1.02 -1.91
CA LEU A 62 -15.60 -2.11 -1.30
C LEU A 62 -17.11 -1.96 -1.50
N LYS A 63 -17.62 -0.75 -1.35
CA LYS A 63 -19.04 -0.41 -1.50
C LYS A 63 -19.55 -0.69 -2.91
N GLU A 64 -18.73 -0.53 -3.95
CA GLU A 64 -19.08 -0.89 -5.35
C GLU A 64 -19.41 -2.38 -5.49
N PHE A 65 -18.85 -3.22 -4.62
CA PHE A 65 -19.12 -4.65 -4.57
C PHE A 65 -20.16 -5.03 -3.51
N GLY A 66 -20.84 -4.04 -2.90
CA GLY A 66 -21.91 -4.24 -1.93
C GLY A 66 -21.44 -4.51 -0.51
N PHE A 67 -20.15 -4.27 -0.19
CA PHE A 67 -19.62 -4.40 1.17
C PHE A 67 -19.56 -3.03 1.85
N VAL A 68 -20.18 -2.92 3.02
CA VAL A 68 -20.25 -1.71 3.81
C VAL A 68 -19.74 -2.03 5.23
N GLU A 69 -18.70 -1.34 5.66
CA GLU A 69 -18.11 -1.52 6.99
C GLU A 69 -19.16 -1.35 8.10
N GLY A 70 -19.12 -2.26 9.08
CA GLY A 70 -20.07 -2.29 10.19
C GLY A 70 -21.46 -2.84 9.87
N GLN A 71 -21.78 -3.11 8.57
CA GLN A 71 -23.04 -3.71 8.17
C GLN A 71 -22.88 -5.18 7.71
N ASN A 72 -21.97 -5.45 6.78
CA ASN A 72 -21.75 -6.78 6.23
C ASN A 72 -20.27 -7.10 5.97
N VAL A 73 -19.35 -6.26 6.40
CA VAL A 73 -17.91 -6.48 6.47
C VAL A 73 -17.34 -5.76 7.68
N ALA A 74 -16.38 -6.37 8.38
CA ALA A 74 -15.61 -5.74 9.45
C ALA A 74 -14.19 -5.46 8.99
N LEU A 75 -13.58 -4.37 9.47
CA LEU A 75 -12.18 -4.06 9.25
C LEU A 75 -11.42 -4.10 10.59
N GLU A 76 -10.31 -4.83 10.59
CA GLU A 76 -9.35 -4.87 11.69
C GLU A 76 -8.13 -4.02 11.32
N TYR A 77 -8.09 -2.80 11.80
CA TYR A 77 -7.06 -1.83 11.48
C TYR A 77 -5.76 -2.09 12.25
N ARG A 78 -4.64 -2.10 11.54
CA ARG A 78 -3.28 -2.13 12.10
C ARG A 78 -2.45 -0.99 11.50
N TRP A 79 -2.16 -0.02 12.34
CA TRP A 79 -1.43 1.19 11.99
C TRP A 79 -0.03 1.15 12.58
N ALA A 80 0.99 1.13 11.74
CA ALA A 80 2.38 1.06 12.20
C ALA A 80 2.91 2.40 12.75
N GLN A 81 2.17 3.50 12.54
CA GLN A 81 2.47 4.83 13.10
C GLN A 81 3.88 5.34 12.76
N GLY A 82 4.31 5.10 11.52
CA GLY A 82 5.61 5.55 11.04
C GLY A 82 6.77 4.59 11.33
N ASP A 83 6.52 3.43 11.91
CA ASP A 83 7.55 2.45 12.28
C ASP A 83 7.39 1.14 11.48
N TYR A 84 8.28 0.91 10.51
CA TYR A 84 8.29 -0.31 9.70
C TYR A 84 8.57 -1.58 10.52
N ASP A 85 9.30 -1.48 11.63
CA ASP A 85 9.68 -2.62 12.45
C ASP A 85 8.47 -3.26 13.18
N ARG A 86 7.35 -2.54 13.28
CA ARG A 86 6.09 -3.04 13.85
C ARG A 86 5.29 -3.93 12.89
N LEU A 87 5.48 -3.78 11.58
CA LEU A 87 4.66 -4.44 10.57
C LEU A 87 4.66 -5.97 10.63
N PRO A 88 5.79 -6.67 10.86
CA PRO A 88 5.79 -8.13 10.97
C PRO A 88 4.91 -8.66 12.10
N ALA A 89 4.96 -8.05 13.29
CA ALA A 89 4.12 -8.44 14.42
C ALA A 89 2.64 -8.14 14.16
N MET A 90 2.31 -7.03 13.50
CA MET A 90 0.95 -6.67 13.12
C MET A 90 0.35 -7.61 12.07
N ALA A 91 1.15 -8.01 11.07
CA ALA A 91 0.73 -8.99 10.09
C ALA A 91 0.47 -10.36 10.73
N ALA A 92 1.35 -10.81 11.65
CA ALA A 92 1.18 -12.04 12.39
C ALA A 92 -0.08 -12.01 13.30
N ASP A 93 -0.39 -10.88 13.91
CA ASP A 93 -1.60 -10.70 14.70
C ASP A 93 -2.87 -10.84 13.85
N LEU A 94 -2.94 -10.21 12.67
CA LEU A 94 -4.05 -10.38 11.73
C LEU A 94 -4.23 -11.84 11.30
N VAL A 95 -3.13 -12.54 11.05
CA VAL A 95 -3.16 -13.99 10.75
C VAL A 95 -3.70 -14.79 11.94
N GLY A 96 -3.26 -14.47 13.16
CA GLY A 96 -3.75 -15.10 14.40
C GLY A 96 -5.24 -14.89 14.63
N GLN A 97 -5.79 -13.77 14.21
CA GLN A 97 -7.22 -13.47 14.25
C GLN A 97 -8.02 -14.17 13.13
N SER A 98 -7.34 -14.87 12.23
CA SER A 98 -7.95 -15.58 11.10
C SER A 98 -8.85 -14.67 10.27
N VAL A 99 -8.35 -13.49 9.87
CA VAL A 99 -9.05 -12.58 8.97
C VAL A 99 -9.29 -13.24 7.61
N ASP A 100 -10.35 -12.87 6.90
CA ASP A 100 -10.70 -13.46 5.61
C ASP A 100 -9.85 -12.92 4.45
N LEU A 101 -9.24 -11.73 4.63
CA LEU A 101 -8.38 -11.06 3.66
C LEU A 101 -7.48 -10.06 4.40
N ILE A 102 -6.25 -9.84 3.89
CA ILE A 102 -5.38 -8.74 4.32
C ILE A 102 -5.26 -7.73 3.18
N ALA A 103 -5.65 -6.47 3.43
CA ALA A 103 -5.35 -5.34 2.56
C ALA A 103 -4.08 -4.65 3.06
N ALA A 104 -3.03 -4.63 2.24
CA ALA A 104 -1.70 -4.16 2.61
C ALA A 104 -1.28 -2.96 1.75
N PHE A 105 -1.07 -1.81 2.39
CA PHE A 105 -0.86 -0.52 1.76
C PHE A 105 0.61 -0.11 1.78
N GLY A 106 1.26 -0.21 0.66
CA GLY A 106 2.68 0.07 0.45
C GLY A 106 3.58 -1.17 0.49
N PRO A 107 4.83 -1.06 -0.03
CA PRO A 107 5.76 -2.18 -0.14
C PRO A 107 6.11 -2.84 1.21
N PRO A 108 6.38 -2.09 2.31
CA PRO A 108 6.67 -2.72 3.59
C PRO A 108 5.50 -3.52 4.17
N PRO A 109 4.24 -3.01 4.22
CA PRO A 109 3.07 -3.79 4.64
C PRO A 109 2.80 -5.01 3.76
N ALA A 110 2.92 -4.88 2.42
CA ALA A 110 2.73 -6.00 1.50
C ALA A 110 3.74 -7.13 1.74
N LYS A 111 5.02 -6.79 1.97
CA LYS A 111 6.06 -7.75 2.30
C LYS A 111 5.80 -8.43 3.66
N ALA A 112 5.39 -7.67 4.67
CA ALA A 112 5.06 -8.20 5.98
C ALA A 112 3.88 -9.18 5.91
N ALA A 113 2.79 -8.82 5.22
CA ALA A 113 1.64 -9.70 5.01
C ALA A 113 2.04 -10.98 4.25
N LYS A 114 2.82 -10.86 3.17
CA LYS A 114 3.27 -12.00 2.36
C LYS A 114 4.13 -12.99 3.14
N ASN A 115 4.97 -12.48 4.05
CA ASN A 115 5.80 -13.30 4.92
C ASN A 115 5.01 -13.98 6.04
N ALA A 116 3.90 -13.38 6.49
CA ALA A 116 3.09 -13.89 7.59
C ALA A 116 2.13 -15.01 7.16
N THR A 117 1.70 -15.06 5.91
CA THR A 117 0.74 -16.07 5.44
C THR A 117 0.92 -16.46 3.97
N SER A 118 0.69 -17.74 3.67
CA SER A 118 0.59 -18.26 2.30
C SER A 118 -0.84 -18.65 1.90
N THR A 119 -1.81 -18.54 2.81
CA THR A 119 -3.19 -19.02 2.64
C THR A 119 -4.23 -17.90 2.69
N ILE A 120 -4.12 -16.96 3.61
CA ILE A 120 -5.05 -15.82 3.67
C ILE A 120 -4.84 -14.96 2.41
N PRO A 121 -5.90 -14.63 1.67
CA PRO A 121 -5.83 -13.69 0.54
C PRO A 121 -5.20 -12.36 0.92
N ILE A 122 -4.35 -11.84 0.04
CA ILE A 122 -3.71 -10.52 0.21
C ILE A 122 -4.04 -9.67 -1.01
N VAL A 123 -4.60 -8.48 -0.76
CA VAL A 123 -4.69 -7.40 -1.74
C VAL A 123 -3.64 -6.36 -1.39
N PHE A 124 -2.73 -6.08 -2.30
CA PHE A 124 -1.63 -5.15 -2.05
C PHE A 124 -1.63 -3.97 -3.03
N GLU A 125 -1.00 -2.90 -2.63
CA GLU A 125 -0.45 -1.85 -3.48
C GLU A 125 1.05 -1.79 -3.23
N VAL A 126 1.84 -1.72 -4.33
CA VAL A 126 3.30 -1.55 -4.23
C VAL A 126 3.82 -0.59 -5.29
N GLY A 127 4.76 0.28 -4.89
CA GLY A 127 5.42 1.22 -5.79
C GLY A 127 6.49 0.61 -6.70
N ASN A 128 6.81 -0.68 -6.49
CA ASN A 128 7.77 -1.47 -7.26
C ASN A 128 7.04 -2.38 -8.27
N ASP A 129 7.82 -3.08 -9.13
CA ASP A 129 7.31 -4.22 -9.85
C ASP A 129 7.04 -5.39 -8.87
N ALA A 130 5.77 -5.86 -8.82
CA ALA A 130 5.33 -6.88 -7.88
C ALA A 130 5.97 -8.26 -8.14
N VAL A 131 6.43 -8.53 -9.37
CA VAL A 131 7.17 -9.75 -9.74
C VAL A 131 8.61 -9.65 -9.25
N GLU A 132 9.27 -8.52 -9.53
CA GLU A 132 10.65 -8.27 -9.14
C GLU A 132 10.86 -8.37 -7.61
N VAL A 133 9.89 -7.87 -6.83
CA VAL A 133 9.94 -7.94 -5.36
C VAL A 133 9.40 -9.26 -4.78
N GLY A 134 9.02 -10.21 -5.62
CA GLY A 134 8.64 -11.57 -5.23
C GLY A 134 7.26 -11.72 -4.58
N LEU A 135 6.36 -10.77 -4.78
CA LEU A 135 4.98 -10.85 -4.27
C LEU A 135 4.12 -11.80 -5.10
N VAL A 136 4.33 -11.82 -6.41
CA VAL A 136 3.60 -12.64 -7.38
C VAL A 136 4.54 -13.29 -8.39
N LYS A 137 4.09 -14.35 -9.07
CA LYS A 137 4.88 -15.03 -10.11
C LYS A 137 4.88 -14.27 -11.43
N SER A 138 3.75 -13.69 -11.79
CA SER A 138 3.56 -12.81 -12.94
C SER A 138 2.40 -11.86 -12.70
N LEU A 139 2.33 -10.76 -13.45
CA LEU A 139 1.23 -9.80 -13.33
C LEU A 139 -0.09 -10.39 -13.84
N ALA A 140 -0.04 -11.11 -14.97
CA ALA A 140 -1.25 -11.70 -15.58
C ALA A 140 -1.80 -12.89 -14.77
N GLN A 141 -0.92 -13.69 -14.16
CA GLN A 141 -1.26 -14.86 -13.36
C GLN A 141 -0.44 -14.86 -12.07
N PRO A 142 -0.91 -14.22 -10.99
CA PRO A 142 -0.18 -14.10 -9.73
C PRO A 142 0.22 -15.43 -9.10
N GLY A 143 -0.63 -16.45 -9.22
CA GLY A 143 -0.31 -17.85 -8.92
C GLY A 143 -0.13 -18.20 -7.43
N GLY A 144 -0.57 -17.32 -6.53
CA GLY A 144 -0.48 -17.52 -5.08
C GLY A 144 -1.67 -16.90 -4.35
N ASN A 145 -1.49 -16.53 -3.08
CA ASN A 145 -2.50 -15.90 -2.26
C ASN A 145 -2.53 -14.36 -2.37
N ALA A 146 -1.71 -13.74 -3.22
CA ALA A 146 -1.59 -12.30 -3.32
C ALA A 146 -1.91 -11.79 -4.72
N THR A 147 -2.61 -10.66 -4.80
CA THR A 147 -2.90 -9.87 -6.00
C THR A 147 -3.04 -8.39 -5.63
N GLY A 148 -3.21 -7.49 -6.57
CA GLY A 148 -3.39 -6.07 -6.30
C GLY A 148 -2.89 -5.16 -7.39
N LEU A 149 -2.18 -4.07 -6.99
CA LEU A 149 -1.70 -3.04 -7.89
C LEU A 149 -0.18 -2.83 -7.77
N SER A 150 0.50 -2.75 -8.91
CA SER A 150 1.93 -2.42 -9.05
C SER A 150 2.01 -1.04 -9.69
N ILE A 151 2.16 0.03 -8.88
CA ILE A 151 1.95 1.41 -9.32
C ILE A 151 3.19 2.09 -9.92
N LEU A 152 4.30 1.36 -10.02
CA LEU A 152 5.51 1.73 -10.76
C LEU A 152 6.17 3.06 -10.33
N PHE A 153 5.96 3.50 -9.09
CA PHE A 153 6.53 4.75 -8.60
C PHE A 153 8.06 4.82 -8.68
N VAL A 154 8.71 3.66 -8.54
CA VAL A 154 10.17 3.55 -8.67
C VAL A 154 10.59 3.79 -10.12
N GLN A 155 9.92 3.12 -11.06
CA GLN A 155 10.25 3.19 -12.50
C GLN A 155 10.07 4.60 -13.06
N ILE A 156 9.10 5.38 -12.55
CA ILE A 156 8.87 6.75 -13.01
C ILE A 156 9.75 7.81 -12.29
N THR A 157 10.65 7.39 -11.38
CA THR A 157 11.62 8.31 -10.74
C THR A 157 12.52 8.97 -11.80
N ALA A 158 12.94 8.23 -12.82
CA ALA A 158 13.67 8.76 -13.96
C ALA A 158 12.91 9.89 -14.66
N LYS A 159 11.60 9.72 -14.86
CA LYS A 159 10.75 10.76 -15.48
C LYS A 159 10.62 12.00 -14.61
N ARG A 160 10.55 11.85 -13.28
CA ARG A 160 10.57 13.00 -12.36
C ARG A 160 11.86 13.78 -12.44
N LEU A 161 13.00 13.09 -12.58
CA LEU A 161 14.29 13.74 -12.82
C LEU A 161 14.28 14.53 -14.13
N GLU A 162 13.77 13.94 -15.21
CA GLU A 162 13.66 14.63 -16.51
C GLU A 162 12.82 15.91 -16.41
N LEU A 163 11.65 15.83 -15.75
CA LEU A 163 10.76 16.98 -15.54
C LEU A 163 11.45 18.08 -14.72
N LEU A 164 12.20 17.70 -13.68
CA LEU A 164 12.95 18.66 -12.87
C LEU A 164 14.06 19.34 -13.68
N CYS A 165 14.81 18.59 -14.51
CA CYS A 165 15.81 19.15 -15.41
C CYS A 165 15.18 20.05 -16.50
N GLU A 166 13.95 19.78 -16.94
CA GLU A 166 13.22 20.63 -17.88
C GLU A 166 12.80 21.96 -17.23
N LEU A 167 12.44 21.94 -15.94
CA LEU A 167 12.17 23.15 -15.14
C LEU A 167 13.44 23.93 -14.81
N LEU A 168 14.57 23.24 -14.61
CA LEU A 168 15.85 23.79 -14.18
C LEU A 168 16.96 23.46 -15.19
N PRO A 169 16.94 24.06 -16.41
CA PRO A 169 17.82 23.64 -17.50
C PRO A 169 19.31 23.90 -17.24
N ASN A 170 19.65 24.75 -16.27
CA ASN A 170 21.01 25.07 -15.91
C ASN A 170 21.51 24.29 -14.66
N ALA A 171 20.65 23.49 -14.03
CA ALA A 171 21.00 22.73 -12.84
C ALA A 171 22.10 21.69 -13.16
N ARG A 172 23.10 21.62 -12.31
CA ARG A 172 24.24 20.68 -12.40
C ARG A 172 24.14 19.55 -11.38
N THR A 173 23.48 19.83 -10.24
CA THR A 173 23.35 18.89 -9.13
C THR A 173 21.90 18.76 -8.70
N ILE A 174 21.37 17.56 -8.82
CA ILE A 174 20.00 17.21 -8.39
C ILE A 174 20.08 16.29 -7.17
N GLY A 175 19.28 16.60 -6.15
CA GLY A 175 19.14 15.79 -4.95
C GLY A 175 18.08 14.69 -5.15
N LEU A 176 18.29 13.53 -4.55
CA LEU A 176 17.29 12.49 -4.40
C LEU A 176 17.14 12.18 -2.91
N LEU A 177 15.98 12.52 -2.33
CA LEU A 177 15.63 12.15 -0.96
C LEU A 177 15.06 10.74 -0.93
N VAL A 178 15.67 9.85 -0.15
CA VAL A 178 15.22 8.45 0.01
C VAL A 178 15.07 8.09 1.48
N ASN A 179 14.13 7.19 1.77
CA ASN A 179 14.07 6.53 3.06
C ASN A 179 14.93 5.24 3.00
N PRO A 180 16.10 5.19 3.69
CA PRO A 180 16.99 4.03 3.60
C PRO A 180 16.38 2.73 4.16
N LYS A 181 15.34 2.81 5.00
CA LYS A 181 14.59 1.65 5.51
C LYS A 181 13.58 1.10 4.50
N SER A 182 13.29 1.83 3.43
CA SER A 182 12.32 1.43 2.42
C SER A 182 12.90 0.40 1.44
N PRO A 183 12.17 -0.65 1.07
CA PRO A 183 12.58 -1.55 0.00
C PRO A 183 12.64 -0.88 -1.39
N THR A 184 12.06 0.34 -1.53
CA THR A 184 12.12 1.12 -2.77
C THR A 184 13.39 1.97 -2.90
N ALA A 185 14.17 2.16 -1.83
CA ALA A 185 15.32 3.08 -1.82
C ALA A 185 16.37 2.72 -2.88
N GLN A 186 16.89 1.50 -2.86
CA GLN A 186 17.93 1.06 -3.80
C GLN A 186 17.47 1.09 -5.28
N PRO A 187 16.28 0.56 -5.64
CA PRO A 187 15.75 0.71 -7.00
C PRO A 187 15.58 2.18 -7.44
N SER A 188 15.09 3.06 -6.56
CA SER A 188 14.93 4.49 -6.86
C SER A 188 16.28 5.17 -7.11
N MET A 189 17.30 4.86 -6.29
CA MET A 189 18.65 5.38 -6.48
C MET A 189 19.25 4.94 -7.82
N ARG A 190 19.08 3.66 -8.22
CA ARG A 190 19.56 3.18 -9.53
C ARG A 190 18.89 3.93 -10.67
N GLY A 191 17.54 3.96 -10.70
CA GLY A 191 16.81 4.61 -11.78
C GLY A 191 17.09 6.10 -11.89
N ALA A 192 17.20 6.81 -10.74
CA ALA A 192 17.59 8.21 -10.74
C ALA A 192 19.05 8.42 -11.19
N GLY A 193 19.96 7.52 -10.81
CA GLY A 193 21.37 7.58 -11.20
C GLY A 193 21.57 7.42 -12.71
N GLU A 194 20.90 6.44 -13.30
CA GLU A 194 20.90 6.21 -14.76
C GLU A 194 20.34 7.43 -15.53
N ALA A 195 19.23 7.98 -15.03
CA ALA A 195 18.63 9.16 -15.63
C ALA A 195 19.50 10.41 -15.46
N ALA A 196 20.15 10.62 -14.30
CA ALA A 196 21.07 11.72 -14.06
C ALA A 196 22.29 11.65 -15.01
N GLN A 197 22.86 10.46 -15.18
CA GLN A 197 23.94 10.24 -16.14
C GLN A 197 23.50 10.59 -17.57
N ALA A 198 22.32 10.15 -18.00
CA ALA A 198 21.78 10.44 -19.32
C ALA A 198 21.53 11.93 -19.56
N LYS A 199 21.20 12.69 -18.49
CA LYS A 199 20.99 14.15 -18.53
C LYS A 199 22.27 14.97 -18.33
N GLY A 200 23.39 14.34 -17.97
CA GLY A 200 24.64 15.02 -17.67
C GLY A 200 24.62 15.83 -16.37
N VAL A 201 23.78 15.46 -15.41
CA VAL A 201 23.70 16.08 -14.08
C VAL A 201 24.26 15.16 -13.00
N GLN A 202 24.79 15.74 -11.94
CA GLN A 202 25.24 14.98 -10.76
C GLN A 202 24.05 14.64 -9.86
N LEU A 203 23.94 13.40 -9.40
CA LEU A 203 22.96 12.98 -8.41
C LEU A 203 23.57 12.98 -7.01
N SER A 204 22.95 13.73 -6.08
CA SER A 204 23.27 13.73 -4.66
C SER A 204 22.18 12.97 -3.90
N VAL A 205 22.52 11.85 -3.27
CA VAL A 205 21.54 11.04 -2.50
C VAL A 205 21.53 11.51 -1.06
N LEU A 206 20.33 11.82 -0.55
CA LEU A 206 20.07 12.24 0.82
C LEU A 206 19.12 11.25 1.49
N ASN A 207 19.42 10.93 2.75
CA ASN A 207 18.65 9.94 3.50
C ASN A 207 17.81 10.62 4.58
N ALA A 208 16.55 10.17 4.72
CA ALA A 208 15.69 10.54 5.84
C ALA A 208 14.71 9.40 6.15
N SER A 209 14.66 8.98 7.41
CA SER A 209 13.74 7.98 7.96
C SER A 209 12.97 8.49 9.18
N THR A 210 13.25 9.73 9.60
CA THR A 210 12.61 10.42 10.72
C THR A 210 12.29 11.87 10.36
N VAL A 211 11.37 12.49 11.09
CA VAL A 211 10.97 13.90 10.91
C VAL A 211 12.15 14.86 11.01
N SER A 212 13.06 14.64 11.97
CA SER A 212 14.27 15.48 12.15
C SER A 212 15.24 15.34 10.99
N GLU A 213 15.40 14.12 10.45
CA GLU A 213 16.28 13.86 9.31
C GLU A 213 15.77 14.51 8.02
N VAL A 214 14.46 14.67 7.82
CA VAL A 214 13.89 15.39 6.67
C VAL A 214 14.42 16.81 6.60
N SER A 215 14.29 17.58 7.70
CA SER A 215 14.78 18.95 7.75
C SER A 215 16.30 19.04 7.55
N ALA A 216 17.06 18.15 8.19
CA ALA A 216 18.50 18.08 8.07
C ALA A 216 18.95 17.76 6.63
N ALA A 217 18.24 16.84 5.95
CA ALA A 217 18.54 16.47 4.57
C ALA A 217 18.37 17.64 3.58
N PHE A 218 17.30 18.43 3.73
CA PHE A 218 17.11 19.62 2.87
C PHE A 218 18.17 20.69 3.12
N SER A 219 18.51 20.99 4.39
CA SER A 219 19.57 21.94 4.70
C SER A 219 20.94 21.46 4.21
N ALA A 220 21.24 20.16 4.33
CA ALA A 220 22.45 19.56 3.77
C ALA A 220 22.48 19.64 2.24
N ALA A 221 21.35 19.42 1.56
CA ALA A 221 21.22 19.56 0.12
C ALA A 221 21.63 20.96 -0.34
N VAL A 222 21.05 22.01 0.26
CA VAL A 222 21.36 23.40 -0.09
C VAL A 222 22.84 23.72 0.19
N SER A 223 23.36 23.28 1.35
CA SER A 223 24.77 23.51 1.72
C SER A 223 25.77 22.82 0.78
N SER A 224 25.36 21.71 0.14
CA SER A 224 26.18 20.97 -0.84
C SER A 224 25.96 21.41 -2.29
N GLY A 225 25.18 22.47 -2.53
CA GLY A 225 24.95 23.02 -3.86
C GLY A 225 23.93 22.23 -4.70
N VAL A 226 23.02 21.51 -4.07
CA VAL A 226 21.87 20.89 -4.77
C VAL A 226 20.90 21.99 -5.23
N GLU A 227 20.55 21.97 -6.49
CA GLU A 227 19.74 23.02 -7.14
C GLU A 227 18.27 22.64 -7.32
N GLY A 228 17.95 21.34 -7.18
CA GLY A 228 16.59 20.80 -7.18
C GLY A 228 16.52 19.44 -6.53
N MET A 229 15.36 19.06 -5.99
CA MET A 229 15.15 17.84 -5.20
C MET A 229 14.10 16.95 -5.82
N ILE A 230 14.37 15.65 -5.85
CA ILE A 230 13.37 14.60 -6.10
C ILE A 230 13.04 13.97 -4.76
N VAL A 231 11.78 13.98 -4.36
CA VAL A 231 11.30 13.19 -3.22
C VAL A 231 10.87 11.83 -3.73
N SER A 232 11.56 10.76 -3.32
CA SER A 232 11.20 9.41 -3.75
C SER A 232 9.86 8.97 -3.14
N ALA A 233 9.13 8.12 -3.86
CA ALA A 233 7.88 7.58 -3.35
C ALA A 233 8.12 6.63 -2.19
N ASP A 234 7.60 6.99 -1.03
CA ASP A 234 7.69 6.22 0.20
C ASP A 234 6.53 6.58 1.14
N PRO A 235 5.89 5.59 1.82
CA PRO A 235 4.78 5.86 2.73
C PRO A 235 5.13 6.81 3.88
N PHE A 236 6.39 6.81 4.34
CA PHE A 236 6.84 7.78 5.35
C PHE A 236 6.78 9.20 4.80
N PHE A 237 7.30 9.45 3.60
CA PHE A 237 7.26 10.77 2.97
C PHE A 237 5.86 11.24 2.66
N ASP A 238 4.95 10.34 2.30
CA ASP A 238 3.55 10.68 2.12
C ASP A 238 2.90 11.18 3.42
N THR A 239 3.16 10.51 4.55
CA THR A 239 2.67 10.99 5.86
C THR A 239 3.32 12.29 6.33
N GLN A 240 4.46 12.70 5.75
CA GLN A 240 5.19 13.94 6.07
C GLN A 240 5.03 15.00 4.97
N ARG A 241 4.00 14.93 4.15
CA ARG A 241 3.75 15.82 3.01
C ARG A 241 3.86 17.29 3.37
N GLU A 242 3.13 17.72 4.38
CA GLU A 242 3.10 19.12 4.83
C GLU A 242 4.52 19.61 5.26
N LEU A 243 5.25 18.75 5.97
CA LEU A 243 6.61 19.06 6.39
C LEU A 243 7.55 19.18 5.19
N LEU A 244 7.50 18.23 4.26
CA LEU A 244 8.35 18.22 3.08
C LEU A 244 8.16 19.46 2.22
N VAL A 245 6.91 19.84 1.99
CA VAL A 245 6.55 21.05 1.23
C VAL A 245 7.01 22.31 1.96
N ALA A 246 6.77 22.40 3.28
CA ALA A 246 7.18 23.55 4.08
C ALA A 246 8.71 23.72 4.13
N VAL A 247 9.46 22.62 4.24
CA VAL A 247 10.92 22.65 4.26
C VAL A 247 11.48 23.04 2.89
N ALA A 248 10.94 22.48 1.80
CA ALA A 248 11.33 22.86 0.43
C ALA A 248 11.11 24.36 0.17
N ALA A 249 9.97 24.91 0.61
CA ALA A 249 9.66 26.33 0.49
C ALA A 249 10.61 27.22 1.33
N ARG A 250 10.89 26.83 2.58
CA ARG A 250 11.82 27.54 3.48
C ARG A 250 13.22 27.61 2.91
N GLU A 251 13.72 26.49 2.39
CA GLU A 251 15.06 26.39 1.80
C GLU A 251 15.10 26.93 0.36
N LYS A 252 13.97 27.36 -0.19
CA LYS A 252 13.81 27.78 -1.60
C LYS A 252 14.36 26.76 -2.59
N LEU A 253 14.21 25.48 -2.28
CA LEU A 253 14.70 24.38 -3.11
C LEU A 253 13.57 23.81 -3.96
N PRO A 254 13.61 23.96 -5.30
CA PRO A 254 12.63 23.38 -6.20
C PRO A 254 12.54 21.87 -6.00
N ALA A 255 11.33 21.35 -5.84
CA ALA A 255 11.15 19.91 -5.60
C ALA A 255 10.07 19.31 -6.47
N VAL A 256 10.29 18.07 -6.94
CA VAL A 256 9.31 17.23 -7.61
C VAL A 256 8.90 16.06 -6.70
N TYR A 257 7.59 15.81 -6.67
CA TYR A 257 6.96 14.85 -5.79
C TYR A 257 6.28 13.72 -6.57
N PHE A 258 5.81 12.69 -5.87
CA PHE A 258 5.35 11.44 -6.49
C PHE A 258 3.83 11.34 -6.64
N GLU A 259 3.05 12.28 -6.09
CA GLU A 259 1.59 12.33 -6.22
C GLU A 259 1.06 13.78 -6.17
N ASP A 260 -0.16 14.00 -6.68
CA ASP A 260 -0.75 15.33 -6.90
C ASP A 260 -1.08 16.06 -5.59
N GLU A 261 -1.38 15.36 -4.51
CA GLU A 261 -1.63 15.95 -3.20
C GLU A 261 -0.45 16.79 -2.67
N PHE A 262 0.78 16.52 -3.09
CA PHE A 262 1.92 17.37 -2.76
C PHE A 262 1.84 18.75 -3.43
N ALA A 263 1.43 18.81 -4.71
CA ALA A 263 1.27 20.08 -5.41
C ALA A 263 0.12 20.88 -4.78
N ASN A 264 -0.97 20.22 -4.39
CA ASN A 264 -2.09 20.82 -3.68
C ASN A 264 -1.71 21.35 -2.28
N ALA A 265 -0.80 20.69 -1.59
CA ALA A 265 -0.23 21.13 -0.32
C ALA A 265 0.78 22.30 -0.46
N GLY A 266 1.08 22.76 -1.67
CA GLY A 266 2.01 23.85 -1.95
C GLY A 266 3.38 23.39 -2.47
N GLY A 267 3.51 22.16 -2.96
CA GLY A 267 4.69 21.69 -3.69
C GLY A 267 4.75 22.26 -5.10
N LEU A 268 5.96 22.34 -5.69
CA LEU A 268 6.15 22.94 -7.02
C LEU A 268 5.53 22.12 -8.15
N ILE A 269 5.86 20.84 -8.21
CA ILE A 269 5.41 19.91 -9.24
C ILE A 269 5.30 18.51 -8.69
N SER A 270 4.32 17.78 -9.14
CA SER A 270 4.17 16.34 -8.90
C SER A 270 4.00 15.57 -10.19
N TYR A 271 4.46 14.33 -10.21
CA TYR A 271 4.23 13.40 -11.31
C TYR A 271 4.09 11.97 -10.77
N GLY A 272 2.89 11.40 -10.91
CA GLY A 272 2.61 10.07 -10.38
C GLY A 272 1.19 9.59 -10.62
N THR A 273 0.82 8.54 -9.91
CA THR A 273 -0.53 7.95 -9.93
C THR A 273 -1.32 8.44 -8.72
N SER A 274 -2.60 8.71 -8.88
CA SER A 274 -3.50 9.03 -7.77
C SER A 274 -3.61 7.83 -6.81
N LEU A 275 -3.14 7.98 -5.58
CA LEU A 275 -3.28 6.95 -4.54
C LEU A 275 -4.74 6.73 -4.16
N ALA A 276 -5.59 7.76 -4.23
CA ALA A 276 -7.03 7.61 -3.99
C ALA A 276 -7.67 6.62 -4.98
N GLU A 277 -7.36 6.74 -6.29
CA GLU A 277 -7.82 5.79 -7.31
C GLU A 277 -7.27 4.38 -7.08
N VAL A 278 -6.00 4.28 -6.68
CA VAL A 278 -5.35 3.00 -6.35
C VAL A 278 -6.05 2.32 -5.18
N TYR A 279 -6.30 3.04 -4.09
CA TYR A 279 -6.96 2.49 -2.90
C TYR A 279 -8.41 2.08 -3.17
N ARG A 280 -9.14 2.86 -3.99
CA ARG A 280 -10.47 2.48 -4.45
C ARG A 280 -10.45 1.17 -5.25
N LYS A 281 -9.49 1.00 -6.16
CA LYS A 281 -9.29 -0.26 -6.87
C LYS A 281 -8.95 -1.42 -5.94
N MET A 282 -8.10 -1.20 -4.92
CA MET A 282 -7.83 -2.22 -3.89
C MET A 282 -9.10 -2.67 -3.18
N GLY A 283 -10.00 -1.74 -2.83
CA GLY A 283 -11.33 -2.05 -2.29
C GLY A 283 -12.15 -2.92 -3.23
N GLY A 284 -12.11 -2.61 -4.54
CA GLY A 284 -12.75 -3.44 -5.56
C GLY A 284 -12.19 -4.86 -5.64
N TYR A 285 -10.85 -5.02 -5.57
CA TYR A 285 -10.20 -6.34 -5.50
C TYR A 285 -10.61 -7.12 -4.26
N ALA A 286 -10.62 -6.46 -3.09
CA ALA A 286 -11.10 -7.05 -1.84
C ALA A 286 -12.55 -7.52 -1.97
N GLY A 287 -13.43 -6.70 -2.55
CA GLY A 287 -14.82 -7.05 -2.81
C GLY A 287 -14.99 -8.26 -3.75
N LYS A 288 -14.18 -8.36 -4.82
CA LYS A 288 -14.16 -9.54 -5.72
C LYS A 288 -13.76 -10.80 -4.96
N ILE A 289 -12.71 -10.73 -4.12
CA ILE A 289 -12.22 -11.88 -3.34
C ILE A 289 -13.25 -12.32 -2.30
N LEU A 290 -13.89 -11.41 -1.59
CA LEU A 290 -14.95 -11.72 -0.65
C LEU A 290 -16.18 -12.37 -1.32
N LYS A 291 -16.39 -12.12 -2.63
CA LYS A 291 -17.38 -12.80 -3.47
C LYS A 291 -16.91 -14.15 -4.04
N GLY A 292 -15.70 -14.60 -3.69
CA GLY A 292 -15.18 -15.92 -4.04
C GLY A 292 -14.18 -15.94 -5.19
N ALA A 293 -13.74 -14.79 -5.72
CA ALA A 293 -12.65 -14.76 -6.69
C ALA A 293 -11.34 -15.15 -6.02
N LYS A 294 -10.49 -15.89 -6.72
CA LYS A 294 -9.18 -16.32 -6.18
C LYS A 294 -8.11 -15.29 -6.52
N PRO A 295 -7.27 -14.87 -5.55
CA PRO A 295 -6.14 -13.97 -5.83
C PRO A 295 -5.24 -14.46 -6.97
N SER A 296 -5.02 -15.78 -7.07
CA SER A 296 -4.19 -16.41 -8.10
C SER A 296 -4.71 -16.21 -9.54
N GLU A 297 -5.99 -15.90 -9.70
CA GLU A 297 -6.68 -15.73 -10.99
C GLU A 297 -6.95 -14.25 -11.31
N LEU A 298 -6.79 -13.35 -10.34
CA LEU A 298 -6.97 -11.92 -10.52
C LEU A 298 -5.64 -11.26 -10.92
N PRO A 299 -5.52 -10.71 -12.15
CA PRO A 299 -4.29 -10.06 -12.59
C PRO A 299 -3.88 -8.91 -11.68
N VAL A 300 -2.58 -8.71 -11.50
CA VAL A 300 -2.05 -7.49 -10.87
C VAL A 300 -2.16 -6.36 -11.88
N GLU A 301 -2.89 -5.31 -11.54
CA GLU A 301 -3.03 -4.15 -12.40
C GLU A 301 -1.83 -3.20 -12.28
N GLN A 302 -1.48 -2.58 -13.40
CA GLN A 302 -0.56 -1.45 -13.45
C GLN A 302 -1.31 -0.20 -13.91
N PRO A 303 -1.04 0.99 -13.36
CA PRO A 303 -1.64 2.21 -13.86
C PRO A 303 -1.18 2.48 -15.29
N THR A 304 -2.11 2.89 -16.12
CA THR A 304 -1.86 3.30 -17.51
C THR A 304 -1.80 4.82 -17.65
N ARG A 305 -2.16 5.55 -16.58
CA ARG A 305 -2.20 7.01 -16.56
C ARG A 305 -1.41 7.53 -15.38
N PHE A 306 -0.47 8.43 -15.66
CA PHE A 306 0.22 9.23 -14.68
C PHE A 306 -0.27 10.68 -14.81
N ARG A 307 -0.44 11.34 -13.68
CA ARG A 307 -0.90 12.73 -13.61
C ARG A 307 0.27 13.65 -13.28
N MET A 308 0.26 14.82 -13.89
CA MET A 308 1.18 15.90 -13.58
C MET A 308 0.40 17.11 -13.06
N ALA A 309 0.72 17.55 -11.85
CA ALA A 309 0.21 18.79 -11.30
C ALA A 309 1.36 19.79 -11.13
N ILE A 310 1.15 21.05 -11.52
CA ILE A 310 2.14 22.13 -11.44
C ILE A 310 1.53 23.30 -10.68
N ASN A 311 2.25 23.78 -9.65
CA ASN A 311 1.84 24.94 -8.86
C ASN A 311 2.58 26.20 -9.35
N LEU A 312 1.88 27.06 -10.10
CA LEU A 312 2.45 28.28 -10.68
C LEU A 312 2.75 29.35 -9.63
N LYS A 313 2.01 29.39 -8.53
CA LYS A 313 2.32 30.29 -7.42
C LYS A 313 3.70 29.96 -6.86
N ILE A 314 3.98 28.69 -6.58
CA ILE A 314 5.28 28.25 -6.06
C ILE A 314 6.39 28.46 -7.11
N ALA A 315 6.10 28.21 -8.38
CA ALA A 315 7.06 28.51 -9.46
C ALA A 315 7.44 29.99 -9.48
N ARG A 316 6.47 30.90 -9.37
CA ARG A 316 6.72 32.36 -9.27
C ARG A 316 7.54 32.72 -8.04
N ASP A 317 7.22 32.16 -6.87
CA ASP A 317 7.92 32.40 -5.60
C ASP A 317 9.39 31.93 -5.64
N LEU A 318 9.67 30.89 -6.43
CA LEU A 318 11.02 30.37 -6.67
C LEU A 318 11.75 31.04 -7.84
N GLY A 319 11.09 31.98 -8.56
CA GLY A 319 11.66 32.63 -9.75
C GLY A 319 11.79 31.71 -10.97
N ILE A 320 11.00 30.62 -11.02
CA ILE A 320 11.03 29.62 -12.09
C ILE A 320 10.00 29.98 -13.15
N THR A 321 10.43 30.07 -14.41
CA THR A 321 9.53 30.14 -15.55
C THR A 321 9.21 28.73 -16.02
N VAL A 322 7.95 28.31 -15.85
CA VAL A 322 7.51 26.97 -16.30
C VAL A 322 7.42 26.97 -17.83
N PRO A 323 8.11 26.04 -18.53
CA PRO A 323 8.02 25.93 -19.98
C PRO A 323 6.60 25.64 -20.45
N GLN A 324 6.20 26.32 -21.57
CA GLN A 324 4.86 26.16 -22.15
C GLN A 324 4.53 24.69 -22.47
N ARG A 325 5.53 23.90 -22.87
CA ARG A 325 5.38 22.46 -23.11
C ARG A 325 4.92 21.70 -21.88
N LEU A 326 5.48 22.00 -20.69
CA LEU A 326 5.06 21.35 -19.45
C LEU A 326 3.64 21.76 -19.07
N LEU A 327 3.29 23.04 -19.22
CA LEU A 327 1.93 23.51 -18.96
C LEU A 327 0.89 22.83 -19.87
N ALA A 328 1.23 22.61 -21.15
CA ALA A 328 0.34 21.95 -22.10
C ALA A 328 0.13 20.46 -21.81
N THR A 329 1.03 19.84 -21.07
CA THR A 329 0.95 18.41 -20.69
C THR A 329 0.53 18.17 -19.24
N ALA A 330 0.38 19.22 -18.44
CA ALA A 330 -0.09 19.12 -17.07
C ALA A 330 -1.59 18.75 -17.06
N ASP A 331 -1.95 17.80 -16.19
CA ASP A 331 -3.34 17.44 -15.92
C ASP A 331 -4.00 18.47 -15.00
N GLU A 332 -3.21 19.15 -14.17
CA GLU A 332 -3.66 20.19 -13.24
C GLU A 332 -2.64 21.33 -13.15
N VAL A 333 -3.11 22.54 -13.20
CA VAL A 333 -2.32 23.77 -12.99
C VAL A 333 -2.95 24.56 -11.86
N ILE A 334 -2.19 24.76 -10.78
CA ILE A 334 -2.62 25.47 -9.56
C ILE A 334 -2.03 26.89 -9.64
N ASP A 335 -2.92 27.90 -9.52
CA ASP A 335 -2.57 29.35 -9.61
C ASP A 335 -2.49 30.02 -8.23
#